data_009a92eda8ee449a7022719ba7bceeac
#
_entry.id   009a92eda8ee449a7022719ba7bceeac
#
_cell.length_a   1.000
_cell.length_b   1.000
_cell.length_c   1.000
_cell.angle_alpha   90.00
_cell.angle_beta   90.00
_cell.angle_gamma   90.00
#
_symmetry.space_group_name_H-M   'P 1'
#
loop_
_entity.id
_entity.type
_entity.pdbx_description
1 polymer ?
#
loop_
_entity_poly.entity_id
_entity_poly.type
_entity_poly.pdbx_seq_one_letter_code
_entity_poly.pdbx_strand_id
1 'polypeptide(L)'
;MFAPGHAAIAGELARVTRPEGRIALACWTPESGLAKLFDVMRPFQPTPPPGVGNQFDWGRGDYVRDLLDDHFELEFEELESPLEMDSGEAVWELWVRDYGPTKVLAGSLDDDKREELHGNFVELHERSRVNGGLRVSRTYLLTLGTRR
;
A
#
# COMPACT_ATOMS: atom_id res chain seq x y z
N MET A 1 -5.86 0.87 -6.11
CA MET A 1 -5.77 1.08 -4.66
C MET A 1 -5.74 2.57 -4.24
N PHE A 2 -5.23 3.50 -5.04
CA PHE A 2 -5.10 4.93 -4.64
C PHE A 2 -6.32 5.80 -4.95
N ALA A 3 -7.31 5.32 -5.68
CA ALA A 3 -8.51 6.09 -5.94
C ALA A 3 -9.50 5.98 -4.76
N PRO A 4 -10.13 7.09 -4.33
CA PRO A 4 -10.88 7.13 -3.07
C PRO A 4 -12.23 6.39 -3.10
N GLY A 5 -12.87 6.27 -4.26
CA GLY A 5 -14.19 5.67 -4.41
C GLY A 5 -14.15 4.21 -4.83
N HIS A 6 -13.93 3.27 -3.90
CA HIS A 6 -13.71 1.86 -4.23
C HIS A 6 -14.89 1.21 -4.96
N ALA A 7 -16.13 1.50 -4.59
CA ALA A 7 -17.31 0.99 -5.29
C ALA A 7 -17.42 1.49 -6.75
N ALA A 8 -17.03 2.75 -6.99
CA ALA A 8 -17.01 3.30 -8.33
C ALA A 8 -15.92 2.63 -9.19
N ILE A 9 -14.75 2.33 -8.60
CA ILE A 9 -13.67 1.58 -9.27
C ILE A 9 -14.15 0.18 -9.66
N ALA A 10 -14.81 -0.53 -8.73
CA ALA A 10 -15.34 -1.86 -8.98
C ALA A 10 -16.35 -1.85 -10.15
N GLY A 11 -17.27 -0.87 -10.18
CA GLY A 11 -18.21 -0.68 -11.29
C GLY A 11 -17.51 -0.40 -12.62
N GLU A 12 -16.46 0.44 -12.62
CA GLU A 12 -15.70 0.73 -13.83
C GLU A 12 -14.88 -0.46 -14.33
N LEU A 13 -14.28 -1.24 -13.45
CA LEU A 13 -13.63 -2.51 -13.82
C LEU A 13 -14.62 -3.45 -14.52
N ALA A 14 -15.81 -3.60 -13.95
CA ALA A 14 -16.86 -4.41 -14.55
C ALA A 14 -17.34 -3.86 -15.90
N ARG A 15 -17.44 -2.53 -16.04
CA ARG A 15 -17.90 -1.86 -17.27
C ARG A 15 -16.92 -2.01 -18.41
N VAL A 16 -15.61 -1.88 -18.14
CA VAL A 16 -14.58 -1.88 -19.19
C VAL A 16 -14.10 -3.28 -19.57
N THR A 17 -14.35 -4.28 -18.71
CA THR A 17 -13.95 -5.66 -18.96
C THR A 17 -15.06 -6.37 -19.75
N ARG A 18 -14.76 -6.85 -20.96
CA ARG A 18 -15.72 -7.63 -21.76
C ARG A 18 -16.07 -8.95 -21.05
N PRO A 19 -17.24 -9.59 -21.36
CA PRO A 19 -17.53 -10.96 -20.90
C PRO A 19 -16.35 -11.90 -21.20
N GLU A 20 -16.05 -12.82 -20.30
CA GLU A 20 -14.90 -13.73 -20.31
C GLU A 20 -13.53 -13.01 -20.30
N GLY A 21 -13.49 -11.68 -20.18
CA GLY A 21 -12.27 -10.90 -20.00
C GLY A 21 -11.68 -11.10 -18.61
N ARG A 22 -10.38 -10.88 -18.48
CA ARG A 22 -9.65 -11.09 -17.22
C ARG A 22 -9.13 -9.78 -16.65
N ILE A 23 -9.15 -9.69 -15.34
CA ILE A 23 -8.45 -8.65 -14.56
C ILE A 23 -7.42 -9.30 -13.64
N ALA A 24 -6.35 -8.56 -13.33
CA ALA A 24 -5.39 -8.92 -12.30
C ALA A 24 -5.11 -7.67 -11.46
N LEU A 25 -5.25 -7.78 -10.15
CA LEU A 25 -4.97 -6.71 -9.19
C LEU A 25 -3.91 -7.21 -8.21
N ALA A 26 -2.87 -6.41 -7.96
CA ALA A 26 -1.88 -6.67 -6.92
C ALA A 26 -1.93 -5.53 -5.92
N CYS A 27 -2.39 -5.81 -4.71
CA CYS A 27 -2.62 -4.80 -3.68
C CYS A 27 -1.99 -5.21 -2.36
N TRP A 28 -1.25 -4.30 -1.73
CA TRP A 28 -0.61 -4.54 -0.44
C TRP A 28 -1.63 -4.89 0.63
N THR A 29 -1.33 -5.91 1.44
CA THR A 29 -2.20 -6.29 2.57
C THR A 29 -2.07 -5.29 3.72
N PRO A 30 -3.09 -5.20 4.61
CA PRO A 30 -3.01 -4.35 5.82
C PRO A 30 -1.87 -4.74 6.77
N GLU A 31 -1.42 -6.00 6.73
CA GLU A 31 -0.33 -6.54 7.56
C GLU A 31 1.06 -6.28 6.96
N SER A 32 1.11 -5.86 5.71
CA SER A 32 2.35 -5.57 4.98
C SER A 32 3.24 -4.57 5.72
N GLY A 33 4.54 -4.74 5.65
CA GLY A 33 5.51 -3.73 6.12
C GLY A 33 5.27 -2.36 5.51
N LEU A 34 4.71 -2.31 4.30
CA LEU A 34 4.33 -1.05 3.67
C LEU A 34 3.14 -0.37 4.37
N ALA A 35 2.13 -1.12 4.81
CA ALA A 35 1.02 -0.56 5.58
C ALA A 35 1.50 0.05 6.91
N LYS A 36 2.40 -0.65 7.62
CA LYS A 36 3.05 -0.13 8.84
C LYS A 36 3.81 1.18 8.59
N LEU A 37 4.46 1.31 7.44
CA LEU A 37 5.13 2.54 7.05
C LEU A 37 4.12 3.70 6.87
N PHE A 38 2.99 3.44 6.24
CA PHE A 38 1.93 4.45 6.10
C PHE A 38 1.33 4.83 7.45
N ASP A 39 1.25 3.90 8.42
CA ASP A 39 0.84 4.22 9.78
C ASP A 39 1.81 5.18 10.48
N VAL A 40 3.13 5.01 10.26
CA VAL A 40 4.15 5.94 10.76
C VAL A 40 4.00 7.34 10.14
N MET A 41 3.65 7.43 8.87
CA MET A 41 3.48 8.72 8.18
C MET A 41 2.14 9.41 8.49
N ARG A 42 1.13 8.66 8.91
CA ARG A 42 -0.25 9.16 9.10
C ARG A 42 -0.37 10.37 10.05
N PRO A 43 0.31 10.42 11.21
CA PRO A 43 0.23 11.57 12.13
C PRO A 43 0.69 12.90 11.53
N PHE A 44 1.52 12.82 10.48
CA PHE A 44 2.10 13.99 9.81
C PHE A 44 1.31 14.43 8.58
N GLN A 45 0.25 13.71 8.23
CA GLN A 45 -0.60 13.99 7.07
C GLN A 45 -1.91 14.67 7.48
N PRO A 46 -2.52 15.46 6.58
CA PRO A 46 -3.89 15.93 6.78
C PRO A 46 -4.87 14.76 6.94
N THR A 47 -5.88 14.94 7.78
CA THR A 47 -6.95 13.94 7.90
C THR A 47 -7.66 13.77 6.55
N PRO A 48 -7.79 12.53 6.05
CA PRO A 48 -8.52 12.29 4.81
C PRO A 48 -9.98 12.76 4.90
N PRO A 49 -10.59 13.25 3.79
CA PRO A 49 -12.00 13.56 3.75
C PRO A 49 -12.88 12.34 4.12
N PRO A 50 -14.07 12.56 4.68
CA PRO A 50 -15.02 11.48 4.93
C PRO A 50 -15.35 10.69 3.66
N GLY A 51 -15.46 9.36 3.77
CA GLY A 51 -15.82 8.48 2.66
C GLY A 51 -14.65 8.06 1.74
N VAL A 52 -13.44 8.50 2.02
CA VAL A 52 -12.24 7.98 1.34
C VAL A 52 -11.92 6.59 1.88
N GLY A 53 -11.89 5.60 1.00
CA GLY A 53 -11.52 4.23 1.35
C GLY A 53 -10.04 4.10 1.70
N ASN A 54 -9.72 3.14 2.59
CA ASN A 54 -8.34 2.82 2.91
C ASN A 54 -7.73 2.02 1.76
N GLN A 55 -6.64 2.50 1.19
CA GLN A 55 -5.97 1.85 0.07
C GLN A 55 -5.57 0.38 0.34
N PHE A 56 -5.33 0.00 1.59
CA PHE A 56 -4.96 -1.36 1.97
C PHE A 56 -6.16 -2.31 2.06
N ASP A 57 -7.42 -1.81 2.02
CA ASP A 57 -8.59 -2.69 1.98
C ASP A 57 -8.63 -3.55 0.72
N TRP A 58 -8.07 -3.08 -0.40
CA TRP A 58 -7.89 -3.87 -1.61
C TRP A 58 -6.92 -5.05 -1.46
N GLY A 59 -6.15 -5.10 -0.38
CA GLY A 59 -5.31 -6.24 0.02
C GLY A 59 -6.03 -7.26 0.89
N ARG A 60 -7.37 -7.12 1.11
CA ARG A 60 -8.20 -8.03 1.86
C ARG A 60 -9.14 -8.78 0.94
N GLY A 61 -9.06 -10.12 0.94
CA GLY A 61 -9.87 -10.95 0.05
C GLY A 61 -11.38 -10.85 0.32
N ASP A 62 -11.82 -10.71 1.59
CA ASP A 62 -13.21 -10.48 1.96
C ASP A 62 -13.74 -9.17 1.37
N TYR A 63 -13.00 -8.09 1.54
CA TYR A 63 -13.37 -6.77 1.01
C TYR A 63 -13.45 -6.76 -0.53
N VAL A 64 -12.50 -7.39 -1.21
CA VAL A 64 -12.51 -7.48 -2.68
C VAL A 64 -13.69 -8.32 -3.18
N ARG A 65 -14.05 -9.41 -2.45
CA ARG A 65 -15.28 -10.19 -2.77
C ARG A 65 -16.53 -9.31 -2.69
N ASP A 66 -16.69 -8.55 -1.61
CA ASP A 66 -17.85 -7.67 -1.43
C ASP A 66 -18.01 -6.64 -2.57
N LEU A 67 -16.90 -6.25 -3.20
CA LEU A 67 -16.90 -5.28 -4.29
C LEU A 67 -17.09 -5.90 -5.68
N LEU A 68 -16.55 -7.10 -5.93
CA LEU A 68 -16.36 -7.61 -7.28
C LEU A 68 -17.08 -8.93 -7.58
N ASP A 69 -17.52 -9.70 -6.57
CA ASP A 69 -18.05 -11.07 -6.77
C ASP A 69 -19.33 -11.12 -7.63
N ASP A 70 -20.14 -10.05 -7.62
CA ASP A 70 -21.32 -9.94 -8.52
C ASP A 70 -20.94 -9.88 -10.02
N HIS A 71 -19.69 -9.50 -10.31
CA HIS A 71 -19.24 -9.23 -11.67
C HIS A 71 -18.14 -10.16 -12.16
N PHE A 72 -17.38 -10.77 -11.25
CA PHE A 72 -16.21 -11.58 -11.58
C PHE A 72 -16.21 -12.89 -10.80
N GLU A 73 -15.72 -13.94 -11.42
CA GLU A 73 -15.23 -15.13 -10.72
C GLU A 73 -13.81 -14.83 -10.22
N LEU A 74 -13.61 -14.92 -8.89
CA LEU A 74 -12.40 -14.42 -8.22
C LEU A 74 -11.53 -15.55 -7.67
N GLU A 75 -10.24 -15.43 -7.91
CA GLU A 75 -9.18 -16.24 -7.30
C GLU A 75 -8.20 -15.31 -6.56
N PHE A 76 -7.68 -15.78 -5.41
CA PHE A 76 -6.77 -15.00 -4.57
C PHE A 76 -5.52 -15.79 -4.25
N GLU A 77 -4.38 -15.10 -4.25
CA GLU A 77 -3.10 -15.61 -3.80
C GLU A 77 -2.37 -14.54 -3.01
N GLU A 78 -1.88 -14.87 -1.81
CA GLU A 78 -1.03 -13.97 -1.04
C GLU A 78 0.43 -14.24 -1.38
N LEU A 79 1.15 -13.19 -1.76
CA LEU A 79 2.52 -13.24 -2.22
C LEU A 79 3.37 -12.22 -1.47
N GLU A 80 4.69 -12.38 -1.52
CA GLU A 80 5.65 -11.48 -0.88
C GLU A 80 6.57 -10.84 -1.91
N SER A 81 6.81 -9.54 -1.74
CA SER A 81 7.85 -8.78 -2.45
C SER A 81 8.72 -8.06 -1.42
N PRO A 82 9.74 -8.74 -0.85
CA PRO A 82 10.55 -8.17 0.21
C PRO A 82 11.36 -6.96 -0.27
N LEU A 83 11.55 -5.99 0.62
CA LEU A 83 12.51 -4.92 0.42
C LEU A 83 13.81 -5.28 1.15
N GLU A 84 14.91 -5.35 0.42
CA GLU A 84 16.24 -5.58 0.96
C GLU A 84 17.07 -4.29 0.78
N MET A 85 17.63 -3.78 1.88
CA MET A 85 18.39 -2.53 1.93
C MET A 85 19.49 -2.65 3.01
N ASP A 86 20.48 -1.79 2.95
CA ASP A 86 21.60 -1.79 3.90
C ASP A 86 21.18 -1.29 5.29
N SER A 87 20.27 -0.30 5.35
CA SER A 87 19.85 0.35 6.60
C SER A 87 18.50 1.06 6.46
N GLY A 88 17.88 1.39 7.59
CA GLY A 88 16.68 2.24 7.64
C GLY A 88 16.94 3.62 7.04
N GLU A 89 18.14 4.16 7.21
CA GLU A 89 18.56 5.43 6.60
C GLU A 89 18.58 5.33 5.07
N ALA A 90 19.10 4.26 4.50
CA ALA A 90 19.09 4.04 3.05
C ALA A 90 17.66 3.93 2.50
N VAL A 91 16.73 3.35 3.28
CA VAL A 91 15.31 3.34 2.90
C VAL A 91 14.72 4.74 2.94
N TRP A 92 15.00 5.53 3.97
CA TRP A 92 14.55 6.91 4.08
C TRP A 92 15.02 7.76 2.90
N GLU A 93 16.31 7.72 2.59
CA GLU A 93 16.89 8.45 1.46
C GLU A 93 16.22 8.07 0.13
N LEU A 94 16.01 6.76 -0.09
CA LEU A 94 15.30 6.26 -1.28
C LEU A 94 13.89 6.84 -1.38
N TRP A 95 13.13 6.81 -0.29
CA TRP A 95 11.74 7.25 -0.28
C TRP A 95 11.59 8.76 -0.44
N VAL A 96 12.44 9.55 0.19
CA VAL A 96 12.41 11.02 0.03
C VAL A 96 12.88 11.43 -1.35
N ARG A 97 13.80 10.67 -1.96
CA ARG A 97 14.26 10.95 -3.32
C ARG A 97 13.24 10.56 -4.38
N ASP A 98 12.70 9.34 -4.30
CA ASP A 98 12.03 8.68 -5.43
C ASP A 98 10.51 8.53 -5.24
N TYR A 99 10.00 8.53 -4.00
CA TYR A 99 8.57 8.43 -3.74
C TYR A 99 7.93 9.79 -3.48
N GLY A 100 7.24 10.33 -4.49
CA GLY A 100 6.68 11.66 -4.49
C GLY A 100 5.88 12.05 -3.24
N PRO A 101 4.94 11.23 -2.75
CA PRO A 101 4.18 11.54 -1.53
C PRO A 101 5.05 11.75 -0.29
N THR A 102 6.06 10.90 -0.06
CA THR A 102 6.98 11.07 1.09
C THR A 102 7.86 12.30 0.92
N LYS A 103 8.35 12.56 -0.30
CA LYS A 103 9.12 13.76 -0.62
C LYS A 103 8.34 15.04 -0.31
N VAL A 104 7.07 15.10 -0.75
CA VAL A 104 6.20 16.27 -0.50
C VAL A 104 5.90 16.39 0.99
N LEU A 105 5.56 15.30 1.67
CA LEU A 105 5.30 15.29 3.10
C LEU A 105 6.52 15.83 3.87
N ALA A 106 7.69 15.23 3.71
CA ALA A 106 8.91 15.64 4.40
C ALA A 106 9.30 17.10 4.12
N GLY A 107 9.04 17.59 2.90
CA GLY A 107 9.29 18.98 2.52
C GLY A 107 8.27 19.99 3.04
N SER A 108 7.10 19.55 3.49
CA SER A 108 6.03 20.41 4.03
C SER A 108 6.08 20.57 5.55
N LEU A 109 6.87 19.75 6.25
CA LEU A 109 7.00 19.77 7.71
C LEU A 109 8.05 20.82 8.15
N ASP A 110 7.86 21.37 9.36
CA ASP A 110 8.92 22.07 10.08
C ASP A 110 10.05 21.10 10.47
N ASP A 111 11.20 21.64 10.87
CA ASP A 111 12.41 20.84 11.12
C ASP A 111 12.20 19.79 12.23
N ASP A 112 11.50 20.15 13.32
CA ASP A 112 11.26 19.25 14.46
C ASP A 112 10.38 18.05 14.04
N LYS A 113 9.29 18.30 13.33
CA LYS A 113 8.39 17.24 12.83
C LYS A 113 9.05 16.38 11.75
N ARG A 114 9.89 17.01 10.93
CA ARG A 114 10.64 16.27 9.92
C ARG A 114 11.65 15.33 10.56
N GLU A 115 12.34 15.76 11.62
CA GLU A 115 13.26 14.92 12.38
C GLU A 115 12.51 13.79 13.09
N GLU A 116 11.34 14.07 13.69
CA GLU A 116 10.47 13.05 14.29
C GLU A 116 10.00 12.01 13.26
N LEU A 117 9.50 12.45 12.10
CA LEU A 117 9.11 11.54 11.02
C LEU A 117 10.29 10.69 10.55
N HIS A 118 11.45 11.29 10.33
CA HIS A 118 12.67 10.60 9.94
C HIS A 118 13.06 9.53 10.97
N GLY A 119 13.13 9.89 12.24
CA GLY A 119 13.47 8.95 13.31
C GLY A 119 12.51 7.76 13.39
N ASN A 120 11.20 8.02 13.36
CA ASN A 120 10.17 6.98 13.38
C ASN A 120 10.25 6.07 12.14
N PHE A 121 10.53 6.64 10.98
CA PHE A 121 10.67 5.91 9.73
C PHE A 121 11.88 4.97 9.75
N VAL A 122 13.03 5.47 10.18
CA VAL A 122 14.28 4.69 10.30
C VAL A 122 14.10 3.58 11.34
N GLU A 123 13.55 3.90 12.53
CA GLU A 123 13.32 2.92 13.60
C GLU A 123 12.40 1.78 13.14
N LEU A 124 11.32 2.08 12.41
CA LEU A 124 10.43 1.05 11.86
C LEU A 124 11.22 0.04 11.01
N HIS A 125 12.07 0.53 10.11
CA HIS A 125 12.83 -0.33 9.21
C HIS A 125 13.93 -1.10 9.92
N GLU A 126 14.60 -0.48 10.90
CA GLU A 126 15.65 -1.14 11.71
C GLU A 126 15.12 -2.35 12.50
N ARG A 127 13.83 -2.42 12.81
CA ARG A 127 13.20 -3.60 13.41
C ARG A 127 13.24 -4.84 12.51
N SER A 128 13.47 -4.65 11.21
CA SER A 128 13.59 -5.71 10.21
C SER A 128 15.04 -6.07 9.88
N ARG A 129 15.97 -5.75 10.80
CA ARG A 129 17.39 -6.01 10.62
C ARG A 129 17.67 -7.51 10.62
N VAL A 130 18.43 -7.94 9.63
CA VAL A 130 18.95 -9.30 9.46
C VAL A 130 20.47 -9.24 9.27
N ASN A 131 21.13 -10.39 9.21
CA ASN A 131 22.57 -10.44 8.94
C ASN A 131 22.89 -9.79 7.58
N GLY A 132 23.63 -8.67 7.62
CA GLY A 132 24.10 -7.96 6.43
C GLY A 132 23.19 -6.84 5.91
N GLY A 133 22.05 -6.54 6.55
CA GLY A 133 21.18 -5.46 6.11
C GLY A 133 19.79 -5.50 6.72
N LEU A 134 18.80 -5.05 5.98
CA LEU A 134 17.38 -5.11 6.31
C LEU A 134 16.64 -6.02 5.32
N ARG A 135 15.65 -6.77 5.82
CA ARG A 135 14.68 -7.47 4.99
C ARG A 135 13.27 -7.16 5.51
N VAL A 136 12.62 -6.21 4.87
CA VAL A 136 11.24 -5.82 5.21
C VAL A 136 10.27 -6.68 4.42
N SER A 137 9.47 -7.48 5.12
CA SER A 137 8.40 -8.24 4.49
C SER A 137 7.31 -7.30 3.97
N ARG A 138 6.98 -7.45 2.69
CA ARG A 138 5.91 -6.69 2.02
C ARG A 138 4.99 -7.68 1.32
N THR A 139 3.93 -8.07 2.03
CA THR A 139 2.90 -8.97 1.50
C THR A 139 1.89 -8.22 0.65
N TYR A 140 1.42 -8.86 -0.41
CA TYR A 140 0.35 -8.35 -1.25
C TYR A 140 -0.61 -9.47 -1.64
N LEU A 141 -1.86 -9.10 -1.84
CA LEU A 141 -2.89 -9.96 -2.39
C LEU A 141 -2.88 -9.82 -3.92
N LEU A 142 -2.65 -10.91 -4.62
CA LEU A 142 -2.93 -11.04 -6.03
C LEU A 142 -4.37 -11.52 -6.18
N THR A 143 -5.21 -10.70 -6.81
CA THR A 143 -6.58 -11.04 -7.17
C THR A 143 -6.65 -11.25 -8.68
N LEU A 144 -7.07 -12.41 -9.10
CA LEU A 144 -7.40 -12.70 -10.50
C LEU A 144 -8.93 -12.76 -10.62
N GLY A 145 -9.48 -12.10 -11.63
CA GLY A 145 -10.91 -12.09 -11.87
C GLY A 145 -11.25 -12.40 -13.32
N THR A 146 -12.18 -13.32 -13.55
CA THR A 146 -12.77 -13.56 -14.88
C THR A 146 -14.17 -12.96 -14.92
N ARG A 147 -14.43 -12.09 -15.89
CA ARG A 147 -15.73 -11.40 -16.04
C ARG A 147 -16.84 -12.38 -16.38
N ARG A 148 -17.91 -12.37 -15.56
CA ARG A 148 -19.15 -13.17 -15.80
C ARG A 148 -19.94 -12.66 -16.99
#